data_3ce9a24a4f5ee0481c512ef92bd90240
#
_entry.id   3ce9a24a4f5ee0481c512ef92bd90240
#
_cell.length_a   1.000
_cell.length_b   1.000
_cell.length_c   1.000
_cell.angle_alpha   90.00
_cell.angle_beta   90.00
_cell.angle_gamma   90.00
#
_symmetry.space_group_name_H-M   'P 1'
#
loop_
_entity.id
_entity.type
_entity.pdbx_description
1 polymer ?
#
loop_
_entity_poly.entity_id
_entity_poly.type
_entity_poly.pdbx_seq_one_letter_code
_entity_poly.pdbx_strand_id
1 'polypeptide(L)'
;MTDKSAIIVKPSTAQAFETLWKRGRVLFFSAPCGFGKTVLADTLLDGRPVLRLNAADTGFALPSLEDAWDILLIDNIQDMQEDQDWQALCALIRESTDRRFVLLSRGIPPACLMAFQYAGMMTVLSAEDLLFDREDIRRLLQACGAEATDSEIGAILKETSGYPLCAAILARHMAAGQPYGAELTAQAYGEVCLYFETAVYRRFDLPIRRFLLELSPFERFDLEFARMVSGDNNAAALLDTLWRSTTLLQSRDMRSYRFWPQFRQFLLWELDLKYTMEKQRALFIRGGLYYELKE
;
A
#
# COMPACT_ATOMS: atom_id res chain seq x y z
N MET A 1 -4.33 9.88 -18.81
CA MET A 1 -4.36 8.52 -19.39
C MET A 1 -2.99 7.93 -19.15
N THR A 2 -2.89 6.90 -18.32
CA THR A 2 -1.63 6.18 -18.10
C THR A 2 -1.31 5.42 -19.39
N ASP A 3 -0.14 5.63 -19.95
CA ASP A 3 0.29 4.86 -21.13
C ASP A 3 0.39 3.38 -20.73
N LYS A 4 -0.45 2.53 -21.32
CA LYS A 4 -0.50 1.09 -21.02
C LYS A 4 0.82 0.38 -21.32
N SER A 5 1.71 0.99 -22.12
CA SER A 5 3.01 0.42 -22.49
C SER A 5 4.03 0.40 -21.34
N ALA A 6 3.84 1.25 -20.31
CA ALA A 6 4.76 1.40 -19.20
C ALA A 6 4.36 0.58 -17.95
N ILE A 7 3.41 -0.36 -18.08
CA ILE A 7 2.95 -1.18 -16.94
C ILE A 7 3.80 -2.45 -16.83
N ILE A 8 4.46 -2.62 -15.70
CA ILE A 8 5.30 -3.79 -15.44
C ILE A 8 4.50 -4.84 -14.66
N VAL A 9 4.20 -5.95 -15.35
CA VAL A 9 3.64 -7.15 -14.71
C VAL A 9 4.78 -8.09 -14.35
N LYS A 10 4.94 -8.38 -13.08
CA LYS A 10 5.97 -9.32 -12.58
C LYS A 10 5.56 -10.77 -12.88
N PRO A 11 6.50 -11.68 -13.11
CA PRO A 11 6.19 -13.11 -13.32
C PRO A 11 5.38 -13.72 -12.17
N SER A 12 5.69 -13.37 -10.92
CA SER A 12 4.95 -13.82 -9.73
C SER A 12 3.49 -13.36 -9.74
N THR A 13 3.25 -12.11 -10.14
CA THR A 13 1.90 -11.54 -10.27
C THR A 13 1.11 -12.24 -11.38
N ALA A 14 1.75 -12.46 -12.52
CA ALA A 14 1.14 -13.21 -13.63
C ALA A 14 0.78 -14.64 -13.22
N GLN A 15 1.68 -15.32 -12.50
CA GLN A 15 1.44 -16.68 -11.98
C GLN A 15 0.29 -16.73 -10.96
N ALA A 16 0.21 -15.75 -10.05
CA ALA A 16 -0.90 -15.63 -9.12
C ALA A 16 -2.23 -15.47 -9.84
N PHE A 17 -2.25 -14.67 -10.90
CA PHE A 17 -3.42 -14.48 -11.75
C PHE A 17 -3.80 -15.75 -12.51
N GLU A 18 -2.84 -16.49 -13.06
CA GLU A 18 -3.11 -17.80 -13.66
C GLU A 18 -3.67 -18.80 -12.64
N THR A 19 -3.19 -18.76 -11.41
CA THR A 19 -3.70 -19.62 -10.33
C THR A 19 -5.18 -19.32 -10.03
N LEU A 20 -5.58 -18.04 -10.09
CA LEU A 20 -6.98 -17.62 -9.96
C LEU A 20 -7.89 -18.37 -10.96
N TRP A 21 -7.43 -18.52 -12.22
CA TRP A 21 -8.21 -19.19 -13.25
C TRP A 21 -8.21 -20.71 -13.13
N LYS A 22 -7.09 -21.31 -12.74
CA LYS A 22 -6.94 -22.76 -12.72
C LYS A 22 -7.61 -23.43 -11.53
N ARG A 23 -7.49 -22.86 -10.33
CA ARG A 23 -7.95 -23.48 -9.08
C ARG A 23 -8.39 -22.52 -7.99
N GLY A 24 -8.06 -21.25 -8.13
CA GLY A 24 -8.42 -20.20 -7.18
C GLY A 24 -9.82 -19.63 -7.45
N ARG A 25 -10.28 -18.81 -6.54
CA ARG A 25 -11.50 -18.00 -6.70
C ARG A 25 -11.25 -16.53 -6.41
N VAL A 26 -10.32 -16.26 -5.51
CA VAL A 26 -10.04 -14.89 -5.03
C VAL A 26 -8.58 -14.57 -5.24
N LEU A 27 -8.32 -13.42 -5.86
CA LEU A 27 -7.02 -12.77 -5.89
C LEU A 27 -7.11 -11.49 -5.06
N PHE A 28 -6.36 -11.43 -3.96
CA PHE A 28 -6.38 -10.32 -3.03
C PHE A 28 -5.07 -9.55 -3.12
N PHE A 29 -5.12 -8.26 -3.45
CA PHE A 29 -3.98 -7.37 -3.41
C PHE A 29 -3.95 -6.63 -2.07
N SER A 30 -2.90 -6.85 -1.29
CA SER A 30 -2.67 -6.25 0.01
C SER A 30 -1.41 -5.38 -0.04
N ALA A 31 -1.54 -4.14 -0.48
CA ALA A 31 -0.40 -3.24 -0.58
C ALA A 31 -0.84 -1.78 -0.39
N PRO A 32 0.06 -0.89 0.08
CA PRO A 32 -0.24 0.52 0.26
C PRO A 32 -0.66 1.19 -1.07
N CYS A 33 -1.04 2.46 -0.97
CA CYS A 33 -1.23 3.29 -2.16
C CYS A 33 0.07 3.41 -2.96
N GLY A 34 -0.03 3.66 -4.28
CA GLY A 34 1.13 3.81 -5.17
C GLY A 34 1.83 2.51 -5.59
N PHE A 35 1.32 1.34 -5.19
CA PHE A 35 1.82 0.03 -5.64
C PHE A 35 1.22 -0.44 -6.98
N GLY A 36 0.40 0.38 -7.62
CA GLY A 36 -0.15 0.07 -8.95
C GLY A 36 -1.23 -1.01 -8.96
N LYS A 37 -1.86 -1.36 -7.83
CA LYS A 37 -2.87 -2.44 -7.73
C LYS A 37 -3.97 -2.35 -8.77
N THR A 38 -4.63 -1.19 -8.87
CA THR A 38 -5.72 -0.97 -9.82
C THR A 38 -5.23 -1.10 -11.26
N VAL A 39 -4.07 -0.51 -11.58
CA VAL A 39 -3.46 -0.58 -12.91
C VAL A 39 -3.07 -2.01 -13.28
N LEU A 40 -2.50 -2.77 -12.35
CA LEU A 40 -2.16 -4.18 -12.54
C LEU A 40 -3.42 -5.03 -12.76
N ALA A 41 -4.45 -4.84 -11.92
CA ALA A 41 -5.72 -5.57 -12.06
C ALA A 41 -6.37 -5.27 -13.41
N ASP A 42 -6.39 -4.01 -13.85
CA ASP A 42 -6.91 -3.61 -15.16
C ASP A 42 -6.15 -4.24 -16.31
N THR A 43 -4.82 -4.31 -16.20
CA THR A 43 -3.97 -4.93 -17.22
C THR A 43 -4.17 -6.43 -17.30
N LEU A 44 -4.24 -7.10 -16.15
CA LEU A 44 -4.44 -8.55 -16.08
C LEU A 44 -5.84 -8.99 -16.52
N LEU A 45 -6.83 -8.11 -16.37
CA LEU A 45 -8.23 -8.34 -16.74
C LEU A 45 -8.60 -7.78 -18.12
N ASP A 46 -7.63 -7.23 -18.86
CA ASP A 46 -7.90 -6.62 -20.16
C ASP A 46 -8.60 -7.62 -21.11
N GLY A 47 -9.61 -7.14 -21.83
CA GLY A 47 -10.42 -7.94 -22.75
C GLY A 47 -11.43 -8.89 -22.07
N ARG A 48 -11.59 -8.87 -20.75
CA ARG A 48 -12.57 -9.71 -20.02
C ARG A 48 -13.77 -8.89 -19.55
N PRO A 49 -14.97 -9.47 -19.50
CA PRO A 49 -16.13 -8.82 -18.87
C PRO A 49 -15.94 -8.79 -17.34
N VAL A 50 -15.82 -7.59 -16.78
CA VAL A 50 -15.58 -7.39 -15.34
C VAL A 50 -16.63 -6.45 -14.77
N LEU A 51 -17.34 -6.88 -13.75
CA LEU A 51 -18.13 -6.00 -12.90
C LEU A 51 -17.19 -5.30 -11.92
N ARG A 52 -17.15 -3.97 -11.97
CA ARG A 52 -16.25 -3.13 -11.16
C ARG A 52 -17.02 -2.38 -10.12
N LEU A 53 -16.63 -2.53 -8.87
CA LEU A 53 -17.15 -1.82 -7.72
C LEU A 53 -16.01 -1.10 -6.99
N ASN A 54 -16.35 -0.01 -6.33
CA ASN A 54 -15.44 0.68 -5.43
C ASN A 54 -16.12 0.80 -4.06
N ALA A 55 -15.54 0.18 -3.04
CA ALA A 55 -16.13 0.18 -1.70
C ALA A 55 -16.14 1.56 -1.02
N ALA A 56 -15.38 2.53 -1.58
CA ALA A 56 -15.41 3.92 -1.13
C ALA A 56 -16.58 4.74 -1.69
N ASP A 57 -17.35 4.20 -2.66
CA ASP A 57 -18.43 4.95 -3.30
C ASP A 57 -19.68 4.99 -2.40
N THR A 58 -20.34 6.13 -2.40
CA THR A 58 -21.63 6.28 -1.71
C THR A 58 -22.67 5.38 -2.35
N GLY A 59 -23.28 4.48 -1.57
CA GLY A 59 -24.25 3.51 -2.08
C GLY A 59 -23.61 2.22 -2.61
N PHE A 60 -22.36 1.92 -2.23
CA PHE A 60 -21.74 0.62 -2.51
C PHE A 60 -22.67 -0.51 -2.07
N ALA A 61 -22.86 -1.47 -2.96
CA ALA A 61 -23.62 -2.69 -2.69
C ALA A 61 -23.02 -3.85 -3.48
N LEU A 62 -22.95 -5.03 -2.86
CA LEU A 62 -22.52 -6.24 -3.54
C LEU A 62 -23.60 -6.71 -4.53
N PRO A 63 -23.20 -7.28 -5.68
CA PRO A 63 -24.15 -7.85 -6.64
C PRO A 63 -24.79 -9.12 -6.08
N SER A 64 -25.95 -9.45 -6.60
CA SER A 64 -26.62 -10.72 -6.29
C SER A 64 -26.06 -11.86 -7.15
N LEU A 65 -26.38 -13.11 -6.77
CA LEU A 65 -26.08 -14.30 -7.59
C LEU A 65 -26.91 -14.34 -8.87
N GLU A 66 -28.03 -13.64 -8.92
CA GLU A 66 -28.90 -13.59 -10.10
C GLU A 66 -28.37 -12.62 -11.15
N ASP A 67 -27.49 -11.69 -10.77
CA ASP A 67 -26.87 -10.73 -11.69
C ASP A 67 -25.88 -11.41 -12.64
N ALA A 68 -25.85 -10.96 -13.88
CA ALA A 68 -24.96 -11.50 -14.91
C ALA A 68 -23.55 -10.92 -14.79
N TRP A 69 -22.64 -11.63 -14.15
CA TRP A 69 -21.20 -11.28 -14.09
C TRP A 69 -20.35 -12.54 -13.87
N ASP A 70 -19.14 -12.54 -14.42
CA ASP A 70 -18.18 -13.64 -14.27
C ASP A 70 -17.04 -13.27 -13.35
N ILE A 71 -16.62 -12.01 -13.41
CA ILE A 71 -15.51 -11.47 -12.62
C ILE A 71 -16.02 -10.25 -11.86
N LEU A 72 -15.83 -10.26 -10.54
CA LEU A 72 -16.07 -9.11 -9.67
C LEU A 72 -14.75 -8.53 -9.20
N LEU A 73 -14.48 -7.27 -9.58
CA LEU A 73 -13.39 -6.49 -9.03
C LEU A 73 -13.95 -5.48 -8.03
N ILE A 74 -13.44 -5.50 -6.80
CA ILE A 74 -13.76 -4.51 -5.76
C ILE A 74 -12.49 -3.76 -5.41
N ASP A 75 -12.45 -2.46 -5.69
CA ASP A 75 -11.37 -1.57 -5.26
C ASP A 75 -11.68 -0.93 -3.90
N ASN A 76 -10.63 -0.54 -3.17
CA ASN A 76 -10.69 0.06 -1.84
C ASN A 76 -11.52 -0.77 -0.84
N ILE A 77 -11.39 -2.09 -0.88
CA ILE A 77 -12.22 -3.00 -0.08
C ILE A 77 -12.05 -2.78 1.44
N GLN A 78 -10.94 -2.17 1.89
CA GLN A 78 -10.74 -1.77 3.30
C GLN A 78 -11.75 -0.71 3.79
N ASP A 79 -12.46 -0.05 2.86
CA ASP A 79 -13.49 0.96 3.19
C ASP A 79 -14.86 0.32 3.49
N MET A 80 -14.99 -1.02 3.31
CA MET A 80 -16.11 -1.80 3.85
C MET A 80 -16.00 -1.85 5.38
N GLN A 81 -16.87 -1.12 6.07
CA GLN A 81 -16.78 -0.94 7.53
C GLN A 81 -17.69 -1.87 8.32
N GLU A 82 -18.76 -2.37 7.71
CA GLU A 82 -19.76 -3.18 8.39
C GLU A 82 -19.39 -4.68 8.33
N ASP A 83 -19.47 -5.36 9.46
CA ASP A 83 -19.29 -6.82 9.53
C ASP A 83 -20.28 -7.56 8.62
N GLN A 84 -21.46 -6.97 8.40
CA GLN A 84 -22.47 -7.52 7.52
C GLN A 84 -22.02 -7.58 6.06
N ASP A 85 -21.33 -6.55 5.56
CA ASP A 85 -20.80 -6.51 4.20
C ASP A 85 -19.73 -7.59 4.00
N TRP A 86 -18.85 -7.78 4.98
CA TRP A 86 -17.84 -8.82 4.95
C TRP A 86 -18.47 -10.22 4.97
N GLN A 87 -19.53 -10.42 5.76
CA GLN A 87 -20.27 -11.69 5.78
C GLN A 87 -20.97 -11.95 4.45
N ALA A 88 -21.60 -10.93 3.85
CA ALA A 88 -22.23 -11.00 2.55
C ALA A 88 -21.23 -11.35 1.44
N LEU A 89 -20.04 -10.71 1.43
CA LEU A 89 -18.98 -11.04 0.48
C LEU A 89 -18.49 -12.49 0.67
N CYS A 90 -18.30 -12.94 1.90
CA CYS A 90 -17.90 -14.32 2.18
C CYS A 90 -18.96 -15.33 1.72
N ALA A 91 -20.25 -15.03 1.88
CA ALA A 91 -21.34 -15.86 1.38
C ALA A 91 -21.32 -15.90 -0.15
N LEU A 92 -21.22 -14.74 -0.79
CA LEU A 92 -21.12 -14.61 -2.25
C LEU A 92 -19.97 -15.43 -2.83
N ILE A 93 -18.78 -15.39 -2.22
CA ILE A 93 -17.61 -16.19 -2.63
C ILE A 93 -17.88 -17.69 -2.48
N ARG A 94 -18.53 -18.13 -1.39
CA ARG A 94 -18.83 -19.56 -1.16
C ARG A 94 -19.83 -20.12 -2.15
N GLU A 95 -20.86 -19.38 -2.44
CA GLU A 95 -21.98 -19.78 -3.28
C GLU A 95 -21.65 -19.68 -4.78
N SER A 96 -20.71 -18.83 -5.16
CA SER A 96 -20.29 -18.62 -6.56
C SER A 96 -19.21 -19.62 -6.98
N THR A 97 -19.58 -20.79 -7.54
CA THR A 97 -18.59 -21.83 -7.92
C THR A 97 -17.75 -21.46 -9.14
N ASP A 98 -18.30 -20.76 -10.10
CA ASP A 98 -17.69 -20.49 -11.41
C ASP A 98 -17.18 -19.05 -11.57
N ARG A 99 -17.44 -18.19 -10.59
CA ARG A 99 -17.08 -16.77 -10.60
C ARG A 99 -15.71 -16.51 -9.98
N ARG A 100 -15.11 -15.39 -10.33
CA ARG A 100 -13.80 -14.96 -9.85
C ARG A 100 -13.89 -13.60 -9.20
N PHE A 101 -13.07 -13.41 -8.16
CA PHE A 101 -13.02 -12.19 -7.36
C PHE A 101 -11.62 -11.61 -7.38
N VAL A 102 -11.50 -10.33 -7.71
CA VAL A 102 -10.26 -9.57 -7.61
C VAL A 102 -10.49 -8.45 -6.61
N LEU A 103 -9.83 -8.52 -5.46
CA LEU A 103 -10.04 -7.65 -4.33
C LEU A 103 -8.79 -6.78 -4.12
N LEU A 104 -8.95 -5.46 -4.20
CA LEU A 104 -7.85 -4.52 -4.04
C LEU A 104 -7.97 -3.81 -2.70
N SER A 105 -6.96 -3.96 -1.85
CA SER A 105 -6.93 -3.40 -0.50
C SER A 105 -5.66 -2.60 -0.24
N ARG A 106 -5.79 -1.57 0.59
CA ARG A 106 -4.65 -0.88 1.22
C ARG A 106 -4.28 -1.51 2.56
N GLY A 107 -5.15 -2.34 3.12
CA GLY A 107 -4.99 -3.06 4.37
C GLY A 107 -4.73 -4.55 4.16
N ILE A 108 -4.57 -5.27 5.25
CA ILE A 108 -4.44 -6.73 5.27
C ILE A 108 -5.81 -7.40 5.04
N PRO A 109 -5.83 -8.68 4.57
CA PRO A 109 -7.08 -9.42 4.50
C PRO A 109 -7.72 -9.56 5.88
N PRO A 110 -9.04 -9.30 6.02
CA PRO A 110 -9.73 -9.51 7.28
C PRO A 110 -9.83 -11.00 7.63
N ALA A 111 -10.02 -11.30 8.92
CA ALA A 111 -10.04 -12.67 9.43
C ALA A 111 -11.05 -13.58 8.73
N CYS A 112 -12.21 -13.05 8.31
CA CYS A 112 -13.26 -13.82 7.62
C CYS A 112 -12.81 -14.35 6.25
N LEU A 113 -11.87 -13.68 5.56
CA LEU A 113 -11.31 -14.13 4.30
C LEU A 113 -10.18 -15.15 4.47
N MET A 114 -9.55 -15.25 5.64
CA MET A 114 -8.42 -16.16 5.85
C MET A 114 -8.78 -17.63 5.64
N ALA A 115 -10.04 -18.02 5.89
CA ALA A 115 -10.51 -19.37 5.62
C ALA A 115 -10.37 -19.77 4.13
N PHE A 116 -10.58 -18.82 3.21
CA PHE A 116 -10.39 -19.06 1.77
C PHE A 116 -8.91 -19.22 1.40
N GLN A 117 -8.02 -18.50 2.08
CA GLN A 117 -6.58 -18.65 1.87
C GLN A 117 -6.10 -20.03 2.35
N TYR A 118 -6.51 -20.47 3.53
CA TYR A 118 -6.15 -21.79 4.06
C TYR A 118 -6.75 -22.95 3.23
N ALA A 119 -7.92 -22.73 2.64
CA ALA A 119 -8.52 -23.67 1.70
C ALA A 119 -7.88 -23.68 0.30
N GLY A 120 -6.86 -22.84 0.05
CA GLY A 120 -6.22 -22.72 -1.26
C GLY A 120 -7.09 -22.03 -2.33
N MET A 121 -8.18 -21.39 -1.91
CA MET A 121 -9.12 -20.68 -2.79
C MET A 121 -8.77 -19.22 -3.00
N MET A 122 -7.96 -18.62 -2.10
CA MET A 122 -7.51 -17.26 -2.19
C MET A 122 -5.98 -17.18 -2.27
N THR A 123 -5.48 -16.38 -3.22
CA THR A 123 -4.08 -15.99 -3.30
C THR A 123 -3.97 -14.54 -2.87
N VAL A 124 -3.02 -14.24 -1.99
CA VAL A 124 -2.72 -12.88 -1.54
C VAL A 124 -1.43 -12.42 -2.19
N LEU A 125 -1.46 -11.26 -2.85
CA LEU A 125 -0.29 -10.53 -3.30
C LEU A 125 -0.02 -9.39 -2.32
N SER A 126 1.08 -9.48 -1.62
CA SER A 126 1.52 -8.49 -0.63
C SER A 126 2.26 -7.32 -1.28
N ALA A 127 2.59 -6.31 -0.49
CA ALA A 127 3.42 -5.20 -0.95
C ALA A 127 4.80 -5.69 -1.42
N GLU A 128 5.40 -6.67 -0.72
CA GLU A 128 6.69 -7.26 -1.07
C GLU A 128 6.67 -7.93 -2.45
N ASP A 129 5.57 -8.58 -2.83
CA ASP A 129 5.40 -9.20 -4.14
C ASP A 129 5.34 -8.16 -5.27
N LEU A 130 4.92 -6.94 -4.96
CA LEU A 130 4.74 -5.85 -5.92
C LEU A 130 5.92 -4.87 -5.99
N LEU A 131 6.90 -4.96 -5.08
CA LEU A 131 8.12 -4.15 -5.16
C LEU A 131 8.89 -4.45 -6.44
N PHE A 132 9.35 -3.41 -7.10
CA PHE A 132 10.22 -3.56 -8.27
C PHE A 132 11.63 -3.98 -7.85
N ASP A 133 12.15 -4.96 -8.54
CA ASP A 133 13.56 -5.31 -8.50
C ASP A 133 14.35 -4.55 -9.58
N ARG A 134 15.64 -4.87 -9.73
CA ARG A 134 16.52 -4.22 -10.71
C ARG A 134 16.04 -4.40 -12.14
N GLU A 135 15.54 -5.59 -12.46
CA GLU A 135 15.07 -5.91 -13.80
C GLU A 135 13.72 -5.24 -14.09
N ASP A 136 12.84 -5.15 -13.09
CA ASP A 136 11.58 -4.43 -13.21
C ASP A 136 11.81 -2.93 -13.49
N ILE A 137 12.79 -2.32 -12.81
CA ILE A 137 13.16 -0.91 -13.05
C ILE A 137 13.73 -0.75 -14.46
N ARG A 138 14.59 -1.68 -14.93
CA ARG A 138 15.10 -1.64 -16.31
C ARG A 138 13.98 -1.70 -17.32
N ARG A 139 13.05 -2.65 -17.16
CA ARG A 139 11.88 -2.79 -18.04
C ARG A 139 10.98 -1.56 -18.01
N LEU A 140 10.80 -0.95 -16.84
CA LEU A 140 10.01 0.28 -16.71
C LEU A 140 10.65 1.44 -17.48
N LEU A 141 11.95 1.67 -17.31
CA LEU A 141 12.68 2.73 -18.04
C LEU A 141 12.60 2.52 -19.54
N GLN A 142 12.85 1.31 -20.02
CA GLN A 142 12.73 0.96 -21.43
C GLN A 142 11.31 1.19 -21.97
N ALA A 143 10.28 0.76 -21.22
CA ALA A 143 8.88 0.95 -21.61
C ALA A 143 8.47 2.44 -21.64
N CYS A 144 9.09 3.28 -20.81
CA CYS A 144 8.91 4.73 -20.86
C CYS A 144 9.75 5.42 -21.94
N GLY A 145 10.67 4.72 -22.62
CA GLY A 145 11.61 5.32 -23.56
C GLY A 145 12.76 6.09 -22.88
N ALA A 146 13.07 5.77 -21.64
CA ALA A 146 14.18 6.37 -20.91
C ALA A 146 15.43 5.49 -21.00
N GLU A 147 16.58 6.09 -21.24
CA GLU A 147 17.88 5.43 -21.19
C GLU A 147 18.50 5.59 -19.81
N ALA A 148 19.08 4.52 -19.29
CA ALA A 148 19.81 4.54 -18.01
C ALA A 148 20.94 3.51 -18.01
N THR A 149 22.03 3.86 -17.39
CA THR A 149 23.14 2.94 -17.13
C THR A 149 22.79 1.97 -16.00
N ASP A 150 23.52 0.86 -15.95
CA ASP A 150 23.36 -0.12 -14.86
C ASP A 150 23.64 0.47 -13.46
N SER A 151 24.52 1.48 -13.38
CA SER A 151 24.76 2.22 -12.13
C SER A 151 23.56 3.05 -11.72
N GLU A 152 22.94 3.75 -12.66
CA GLU A 152 21.73 4.56 -12.39
C GLU A 152 20.54 3.68 -11.99
N ILE A 153 20.34 2.54 -12.68
CA ILE A 153 19.31 1.56 -12.28
C ILE A 153 19.51 1.10 -10.85
N GLY A 154 20.77 0.81 -10.46
CA GLY A 154 21.10 0.45 -9.08
C GLY A 154 20.84 1.57 -8.08
N ALA A 155 21.13 2.80 -8.45
CA ALA A 155 20.86 3.99 -7.63
C ALA A 155 19.34 4.23 -7.49
N ILE A 156 18.59 4.15 -8.58
CA ILE A 156 17.11 4.25 -8.56
C ILE A 156 16.51 3.18 -7.64
N LEU A 157 16.97 1.93 -7.74
CA LEU A 157 16.49 0.86 -6.86
C LEU A 157 16.76 1.19 -5.39
N LYS A 158 17.95 1.68 -5.07
CA LYS A 158 18.33 2.06 -3.71
C LYS A 158 17.46 3.21 -3.17
N GLU A 159 17.28 4.27 -3.95
CA GLU A 159 16.51 5.46 -3.57
C GLU A 159 15.02 5.15 -3.41
N THR A 160 14.45 4.39 -4.34
CA THR A 160 13.03 4.04 -4.31
C THR A 160 12.73 2.87 -3.40
N SER A 161 13.73 2.07 -3.00
CA SER A 161 13.55 0.75 -2.36
C SER A 161 12.55 -0.14 -3.13
N GLY A 162 12.50 0.01 -4.47
CA GLY A 162 11.59 -0.70 -5.35
C GLY A 162 10.13 -0.20 -5.32
N TYR A 163 9.86 0.93 -4.68
CA TYR A 163 8.48 1.48 -4.63
C TYR A 163 8.00 1.91 -6.02
N PRO A 164 6.93 1.27 -6.57
CA PRO A 164 6.55 1.43 -7.97
C PRO A 164 6.20 2.87 -8.37
N LEU A 165 5.47 3.61 -7.51
CA LEU A 165 5.10 4.99 -7.82
C LEU A 165 6.33 5.88 -7.98
N CYS A 166 7.29 5.80 -7.06
CA CYS A 166 8.50 6.61 -7.11
C CYS A 166 9.35 6.26 -8.35
N ALA A 167 9.51 4.96 -8.64
CA ALA A 167 10.21 4.50 -9.83
C ALA A 167 9.53 4.99 -11.12
N ALA A 168 8.19 4.96 -11.18
CA ALA A 168 7.42 5.43 -12.33
C ALA A 168 7.52 6.95 -12.55
N ILE A 169 7.56 7.74 -11.45
CA ILE A 169 7.78 9.19 -11.53
C ILE A 169 9.16 9.48 -12.09
N LEU A 170 10.21 8.83 -11.57
CA LEU A 170 11.58 8.97 -12.07
C LEU A 170 11.67 8.59 -13.56
N ALA A 171 11.13 7.43 -13.94
CA ALA A 171 11.14 6.97 -15.32
C ALA A 171 10.46 7.94 -16.29
N ARG A 172 9.34 8.54 -15.89
CA ARG A 172 8.61 9.54 -16.69
C ARG A 172 9.44 10.81 -16.90
N HIS A 173 10.09 11.31 -15.87
CA HIS A 173 10.93 12.50 -15.97
C HIS A 173 12.19 12.24 -16.81
N MET A 174 12.80 11.08 -16.66
CA MET A 174 13.94 10.67 -17.49
C MET A 174 13.54 10.52 -18.96
N ALA A 175 12.39 9.96 -19.24
CA ALA A 175 11.81 9.87 -20.59
C ALA A 175 11.53 11.27 -21.21
N ALA A 176 11.24 12.27 -20.38
CA ALA A 176 11.11 13.65 -20.79
C ALA A 176 12.46 14.37 -20.99
N GLY A 177 13.57 13.66 -20.87
CA GLY A 177 14.92 14.18 -21.12
C GLY A 177 15.63 14.75 -19.89
N GLN A 178 15.08 14.59 -18.67
CA GLN A 178 15.77 15.02 -17.46
C GLN A 178 16.85 13.97 -17.07
N PRO A 179 18.11 14.37 -16.85
CA PRO A 179 19.15 13.44 -16.45
C PRO A 179 18.89 12.94 -15.00
N TYR A 180 19.19 11.67 -14.76
CA TYR A 180 19.17 11.15 -13.41
C TYR A 180 20.19 11.83 -12.51
N GLY A 181 19.77 12.24 -11.31
CA GLY A 181 20.64 12.93 -10.35
C GLY A 181 19.87 13.42 -9.14
N ALA A 182 20.57 14.11 -8.23
CA ALA A 182 20.00 14.56 -6.96
C ALA A 182 18.78 15.50 -7.13
N GLU A 183 18.81 16.37 -8.14
CA GLU A 183 17.70 17.30 -8.42
C GLU A 183 16.45 16.55 -8.84
N LEU A 184 16.57 15.61 -9.79
CA LEU A 184 15.47 14.79 -10.25
C LEU A 184 14.91 13.92 -9.11
N THR A 185 15.79 13.33 -8.29
CA THR A 185 15.38 12.52 -7.15
C THR A 185 14.59 13.36 -6.13
N ALA A 186 15.03 14.58 -5.83
CA ALA A 186 14.33 15.49 -4.94
C ALA A 186 12.95 15.90 -5.49
N GLN A 187 12.88 16.20 -6.80
CA GLN A 187 11.62 16.53 -7.47
C GLN A 187 10.64 15.35 -7.41
N ALA A 188 11.07 14.15 -7.81
CA ALA A 188 10.25 12.93 -7.78
C ALA A 188 9.75 12.63 -6.36
N TYR A 189 10.60 12.85 -5.36
CA TYR A 189 10.24 12.69 -3.97
C TYR A 189 9.16 13.71 -3.54
N GLY A 190 9.25 14.96 -3.96
CA GLY A 190 8.21 15.97 -3.74
C GLY A 190 6.84 15.55 -4.29
N GLU A 191 6.81 14.95 -5.49
CA GLU A 191 5.57 14.41 -6.07
C GLU A 191 5.01 13.24 -5.24
N VAL A 192 5.88 12.34 -4.74
CA VAL A 192 5.49 11.25 -3.84
C VAL A 192 4.92 11.80 -2.53
N CYS A 193 5.54 12.84 -1.95
CA CYS A 193 5.03 13.48 -0.74
C CYS A 193 3.64 14.08 -0.95
N LEU A 194 3.43 14.81 -2.05
CA LEU A 194 2.12 15.36 -2.40
C LEU A 194 1.05 14.27 -2.57
N TYR A 195 1.45 13.14 -3.17
CA TYR A 195 0.57 11.98 -3.29
C TYR A 195 0.21 11.39 -1.92
N PHE A 196 1.17 11.18 -1.02
CA PHE A 196 0.90 10.68 0.33
C PHE A 196 0.01 11.65 1.12
N GLU A 197 0.25 12.95 1.01
CA GLU A 197 -0.57 13.95 1.68
C GLU A 197 -2.04 13.83 1.26
N THR A 198 -2.30 13.79 -0.05
CA THR A 198 -3.67 13.82 -0.59
C THR A 198 -4.37 12.47 -0.52
N ALA A 199 -3.67 11.38 -0.88
CA ALA A 199 -4.27 10.06 -1.02
C ALA A 199 -4.39 9.30 0.31
N VAL A 200 -3.60 9.70 1.34
CA VAL A 200 -3.50 8.97 2.62
C VAL A 200 -3.70 9.89 3.80
N TYR A 201 -2.75 10.82 4.01
CA TYR A 201 -2.63 11.55 5.27
C TYR A 201 -3.86 12.40 5.58
N ARG A 202 -4.44 13.07 4.58
CA ARG A 202 -5.65 13.89 4.75
C ARG A 202 -6.90 13.07 5.05
N ARG A 203 -6.90 11.76 4.80
CA ARG A 203 -8.03 10.88 5.11
C ARG A 203 -8.10 10.48 6.59
N PHE A 204 -6.98 10.58 7.29
CA PHE A 204 -6.95 10.30 8.73
C PHE A 204 -7.43 11.49 9.54
N ASP A 205 -8.08 11.20 10.66
CA ASP A 205 -8.47 12.19 11.67
C ASP A 205 -7.27 12.82 12.35
N LEU A 206 -7.47 13.97 12.95
CA LEU A 206 -6.41 14.74 13.62
C LEU A 206 -5.64 13.91 14.67
N PRO A 207 -6.28 13.10 15.54
CA PRO A 207 -5.55 12.25 16.49
C PRO A 207 -4.59 11.27 15.80
N ILE A 208 -5.02 10.60 14.73
CA ILE A 208 -4.19 9.68 13.95
C ILE A 208 -3.04 10.42 13.27
N ARG A 209 -3.32 11.58 12.65
CA ARG A 209 -2.26 12.39 12.01
C ARG A 209 -1.20 12.82 13.00
N ARG A 210 -1.60 13.27 14.19
CA ARG A 210 -0.68 13.63 15.26
C ARG A 210 0.15 12.43 15.70
N PHE A 211 -0.48 11.29 15.93
CA PHE A 211 0.17 10.05 16.34
C PHE A 211 1.22 9.58 15.31
N LEU A 212 0.90 9.64 14.01
CA LEU A 212 1.81 9.34 12.92
C LEU A 212 3.06 10.24 12.95
N LEU A 213 2.86 11.56 13.10
CA LEU A 213 3.97 12.52 13.15
C LEU A 213 4.86 12.29 14.37
N GLU A 214 4.28 12.07 15.54
CA GLU A 214 5.03 11.92 16.79
C GLU A 214 5.87 10.63 16.83
N LEU A 215 5.45 9.58 16.11
CA LEU A 215 6.20 8.34 15.99
C LEU A 215 7.17 8.29 14.80
N SER A 216 7.04 9.17 13.84
CA SER A 216 7.87 9.16 12.62
C SER A 216 9.38 9.29 12.85
N PRO A 217 9.91 9.99 13.89
CA PRO A 217 11.33 10.04 14.14
C PRO A 217 11.96 8.68 14.47
N PHE A 218 11.16 7.75 14.95
CA PHE A 218 11.64 6.46 15.42
C PHE A 218 11.51 5.39 14.33
N GLU A 219 12.56 4.61 14.13
CA GLU A 219 12.59 3.58 13.09
C GLU A 219 11.67 2.41 13.45
N ARG A 220 11.64 2.05 14.73
CA ARG A 220 10.82 0.97 15.28
C ARG A 220 10.23 1.40 16.61
N PHE A 221 9.05 0.91 16.91
CA PHE A 221 8.35 1.16 18.16
C PHE A 221 7.41 0.03 18.50
N ASP A 222 7.16 -0.19 19.77
CA ASP A 222 6.09 -1.05 20.28
C ASP A 222 4.93 -0.19 20.83
N LEU A 223 3.89 -0.84 21.33
CA LEU A 223 2.73 -0.14 21.89
C LEU A 223 3.07 0.73 23.10
N GLU A 224 3.96 0.25 23.99
CA GLU A 224 4.35 0.99 25.18
C GLU A 224 5.16 2.23 24.81
N PHE A 225 6.10 2.07 23.90
CA PHE A 225 6.86 3.18 23.31
C PHE A 225 5.92 4.20 22.67
N ALA A 226 4.99 3.75 21.83
CA ALA A 226 4.04 4.63 21.15
C ALA A 226 3.20 5.43 22.15
N ARG A 227 2.73 4.78 23.20
CA ARG A 227 1.96 5.41 24.29
C ARG A 227 2.79 6.47 25.04
N MET A 228 4.04 6.17 25.34
CA MET A 228 4.94 7.08 26.07
C MET A 228 5.34 8.29 25.23
N VAL A 229 5.68 8.08 23.97
CA VAL A 229 6.12 9.16 23.06
C VAL A 229 4.96 10.09 22.69
N SER A 230 3.80 9.54 22.31
CA SER A 230 2.63 10.35 21.94
C SER A 230 1.91 10.95 23.15
N GLY A 231 2.08 10.34 24.34
CA GLY A 231 1.29 10.68 25.53
C GLY A 231 -0.20 10.37 25.36
N ASP A 232 -0.56 9.52 24.41
CA ASP A 232 -1.96 9.20 24.11
C ASP A 232 -2.37 7.87 24.76
N ASN A 233 -3.36 7.92 25.63
CA ASN A 233 -3.89 6.73 26.31
C ASN A 233 -4.60 5.79 25.33
N ASN A 234 -5.05 6.29 24.18
CA ASN A 234 -5.71 5.52 23.13
C ASN A 234 -4.74 4.93 22.10
N ALA A 235 -3.43 4.96 22.35
CA ALA A 235 -2.40 4.49 21.41
C ALA A 235 -2.69 3.08 20.86
N ALA A 236 -3.27 2.18 21.66
CA ALA A 236 -3.63 0.84 21.20
C ALA A 236 -4.73 0.87 20.13
N ALA A 237 -5.77 1.68 20.31
CA ALA A 237 -6.85 1.81 19.34
C ALA A 237 -6.37 2.50 18.06
N LEU A 238 -5.48 3.50 18.18
CA LEU A 238 -4.88 4.18 17.03
C LEU A 238 -4.00 3.23 16.21
N LEU A 239 -3.18 2.39 16.88
CA LEU A 239 -2.37 1.36 16.21
C LEU A 239 -3.25 0.30 15.53
N ASP A 240 -4.30 -0.18 16.17
CA ASP A 240 -5.23 -1.15 15.58
C ASP A 240 -5.93 -0.57 14.35
N THR A 241 -6.40 0.68 14.43
CA THR A 241 -7.00 1.38 13.30
C THR A 241 -6.02 1.52 12.13
N LEU A 242 -4.78 1.94 12.39
CA LEU A 242 -3.74 2.04 11.36
C LEU A 242 -3.41 0.67 10.77
N TRP A 243 -3.27 -0.36 11.60
CA TRP A 243 -2.94 -1.72 11.17
C TRP A 243 -4.00 -2.31 10.22
N ARG A 244 -5.28 -2.05 10.48
CA ARG A 244 -6.39 -2.56 9.67
C ARG A 244 -6.60 -1.74 8.39
N SER A 245 -6.44 -0.43 8.47
CA SER A 245 -6.76 0.47 7.37
C SER A 245 -5.66 0.64 6.33
N THR A 246 -4.39 0.30 6.69
CA THR A 246 -3.27 0.51 5.79
C THR A 246 -2.09 -0.42 6.07
N THR A 247 -1.43 -0.87 5.01
CA THR A 247 -0.15 -1.59 5.10
C THR A 247 1.08 -0.67 5.14
N LEU A 248 0.87 0.65 5.32
CA LEU A 248 1.96 1.61 5.56
C LEU A 248 2.57 1.49 6.96
N LEU A 249 1.85 0.86 7.90
CA LEU A 249 2.37 0.38 9.16
C LEU A 249 2.69 -1.11 9.02
N GLN A 250 3.94 -1.50 9.25
CA GLN A 250 4.41 -2.87 9.13
C GLN A 250 4.74 -3.45 10.50
N SER A 251 4.45 -4.74 10.68
CA SER A 251 4.87 -5.54 11.83
C SER A 251 5.07 -6.99 11.39
N ARG A 252 6.08 -7.67 11.94
CA ARG A 252 6.29 -9.10 11.71
C ARG A 252 5.71 -9.98 12.81
N ASP A 253 5.62 -9.45 14.01
CA ASP A 253 5.31 -10.19 15.24
C ASP A 253 4.13 -9.61 16.03
N MET A 254 3.45 -8.60 15.47
CA MET A 254 2.37 -7.83 16.11
C MET A 254 2.80 -7.11 17.41
N ARG A 255 4.09 -7.02 17.67
CA ARG A 255 4.67 -6.38 18.85
C ARG A 255 5.53 -5.19 18.52
N SER A 256 6.29 -5.27 17.42
CA SER A 256 7.18 -4.22 16.94
C SER A 256 6.68 -3.69 15.60
N TYR A 257 6.51 -2.40 15.52
CA TYR A 257 5.98 -1.69 14.35
C TYR A 257 7.03 -0.79 13.73
N ARG A 258 6.91 -0.58 12.42
CA ARG A 258 7.65 0.42 11.68
C ARG A 258 6.79 0.97 10.55
N PHE A 259 7.03 2.19 10.16
CA PHE A 259 6.42 2.73 8.96
C PHE A 259 7.12 2.24 7.70
N TRP A 260 6.38 2.13 6.61
CA TRP A 260 6.94 1.96 5.29
C TRP A 260 7.96 3.08 5.00
N PRO A 261 9.17 2.80 4.47
CA PRO A 261 10.27 3.78 4.40
C PRO A 261 9.88 5.11 3.75
N GLN A 262 9.26 5.08 2.57
CA GLN A 262 8.87 6.28 1.84
C GLN A 262 7.78 7.08 2.57
N PHE A 263 6.85 6.38 3.22
CA PHE A 263 5.83 7.05 4.03
C PHE A 263 6.41 7.67 5.30
N ARG A 264 7.35 6.98 5.96
CA ARG A 264 8.08 7.54 7.10
C ARG A 264 8.82 8.82 6.72
N GLN A 265 9.46 8.83 5.57
CA GLN A 265 10.18 10.00 5.07
C GLN A 265 9.22 11.17 4.80
N PHE A 266 8.05 10.90 4.21
CA PHE A 266 6.97 11.89 4.09
C PHE A 266 6.53 12.43 5.46
N LEU A 267 6.33 11.55 6.46
CA LEU A 267 5.94 11.97 7.80
C LEU A 267 7.01 12.82 8.49
N LEU A 268 8.30 12.54 8.27
CA LEU A 268 9.40 13.35 8.77
C LEU A 268 9.39 14.76 8.14
N TRP A 269 9.15 14.84 6.84
CA TRP A 269 8.99 16.13 6.15
C TRP A 269 7.78 16.92 6.71
N GLU A 270 6.65 16.28 6.91
CA GLU A 270 5.47 16.88 7.54
C GLU A 270 5.72 17.30 9.00
N LEU A 271 6.51 16.52 9.74
CA LEU A 271 6.91 16.86 11.11
C LEU A 271 7.71 18.16 11.14
N ASP A 272 8.69 18.28 10.25
CA ASP A 272 9.54 19.50 10.16
C ASP A 272 8.72 20.75 9.81
N LEU A 273 7.69 20.60 8.99
CA LEU A 273 6.79 21.70 8.64
C LEU A 273 5.86 22.12 9.78
N LYS A 274 5.41 21.18 10.60
CA LYS A 274 4.32 21.38 11.57
C LYS A 274 4.80 21.52 13.02
N TYR A 275 5.97 20.97 13.34
CA TYR A 275 6.50 20.95 14.71
C TYR A 275 7.72 21.82 14.85
N THR A 276 7.71 22.67 15.88
CA THR A 276 8.91 23.45 16.27
C THR A 276 10.02 22.51 16.74
N MET A 277 11.27 22.96 16.64
CA MET A 277 12.44 22.22 17.15
C MET A 277 12.29 21.80 18.62
N GLU A 278 11.65 22.61 19.44
CA GLU A 278 11.38 22.29 20.85
C GLU A 278 10.43 21.10 20.99
N LYS A 279 9.36 21.08 20.19
CA LYS A 279 8.42 19.94 20.18
C LYS A 279 9.10 18.68 19.69
N GLN A 280 9.87 18.74 18.62
CA GLN A 280 10.63 17.60 18.11
C GLN A 280 11.61 17.07 19.17
N ARG A 281 12.36 17.99 19.85
CA ARG A 281 13.27 17.61 20.94
C ARG A 281 12.53 16.90 22.07
N ALA A 282 11.32 17.36 22.43
CA ALA A 282 10.50 16.69 23.46
C ALA A 282 10.12 15.25 23.08
N LEU A 283 9.91 14.95 21.79
CA LEU A 283 9.69 13.58 21.32
C LEU A 283 10.92 12.69 21.57
N PHE A 284 12.11 13.17 21.21
CA PHE A 284 13.35 12.42 21.43
C PHE A 284 13.64 12.19 22.91
N ILE A 285 13.37 13.18 23.79
CA ILE A 285 13.52 13.03 25.24
C ILE A 285 12.60 11.93 25.74
N ARG A 286 11.30 11.94 25.35
CA ARG A 286 10.35 10.88 25.76
C ARG A 286 10.76 9.51 25.26
N GLY A 287 11.25 9.42 24.00
CA GLY A 287 11.77 8.16 23.45
C GLY A 287 13.01 7.65 24.19
N GLY A 288 13.94 8.55 24.58
CA GLY A 288 15.12 8.22 25.38
C GLY A 288 14.73 7.66 26.77
N LEU A 289 13.81 8.34 27.47
CA LEU A 289 13.31 7.88 28.77
C LEU A 289 12.69 6.48 28.74
N TYR A 290 12.05 6.10 27.63
CA TYR A 290 11.54 4.76 27.46
C TYR A 290 12.63 3.67 27.52
N TYR A 291 13.77 3.92 26.87
CA TYR A 291 14.87 2.96 26.88
C TYR A 291 15.57 2.92 28.23
N GLU A 292 15.74 4.06 28.91
CA GLU A 292 16.29 4.11 30.26
C GLU A 292 15.43 3.35 31.29
N LEU A 293 14.10 3.29 31.12
CA LEU A 293 13.20 2.56 32.00
C LEU A 293 13.17 1.06 31.75
N LYS A 294 13.69 0.60 30.58
CA LYS A 294 13.74 -0.82 30.21
C LYS A 294 15.08 -1.51 30.49
N GLU A 295 16.14 -0.74 30.79
CA GLU A 295 17.41 -1.25 31.28
C GLU A 295 17.35 -1.50 32.81
#